data_bc1cdf88ec6bce25f8031e67552c88f9
#
_entry.id   bc1cdf88ec6bce25f8031e67552c88f9
#
_cell.length_a   1.000
_cell.length_b   1.000
_cell.length_c   1.000
_cell.angle_alpha   90.00
_cell.angle_beta   90.00
_cell.angle_gamma   90.00
#
_symmetry.space_group_name_H-M   'P 1'
#
loop_
_entity.id
_entity.type
_entity.pdbx_description
1 polymer ?
#
loop_
_entity_poly.entity_id
_entity_poly.type
_entity_poly.pdbx_seq_one_letter_code
_entity_poly.pdbx_strand_id
1 'polypeptide(L)'
;LATVESNESLKSYPVVASLDGVVAQRSANVGEQTDGRTLFVIGDYSTVWVELAVFPADLSKVHVGQPVRIETRDATVTGKGKIIAILPVGSSTNQTTTARVLLDNPDRQWIPGHFITAEVFLSEAVVATVIQDKAIQIIEDESVVFVAGDEGFEPRPVILGRSDGQVSEVLEGLRAGEAYVSTNSFTLKSELGKEDLEHDD
;
A
#
# COMPACT_ATOMS: atom_id res chain seq x y z
N LEU A 1 28.39 26.71 58.29
CA LEU A 1 27.47 27.72 57.74
C LEU A 1 26.56 26.96 56.76
N ALA A 2 25.36 26.57 57.24
CA ALA A 2 24.33 26.00 56.42
C ALA A 2 23.75 27.14 55.61
N THR A 3 23.86 27.04 54.28
CA THR A 3 23.15 27.87 53.32
C THR A 3 21.65 27.60 53.47
N VAL A 4 20.91 28.59 53.94
CA VAL A 4 19.46 28.58 53.95
C VAL A 4 19.03 28.63 52.48
N GLU A 5 18.65 27.51 51.92
CA GLU A 5 17.96 27.49 50.63
C GLU A 5 16.68 28.31 50.78
N SER A 6 16.54 29.33 49.94
CA SER A 6 15.42 30.27 50.07
C SER A 6 14.11 29.53 49.88
N ASN A 7 13.16 29.79 50.76
CA ASN A 7 11.83 29.17 50.80
C ASN A 7 10.98 29.44 49.54
N GLU A 8 11.49 30.18 48.57
CA GLU A 8 10.86 30.45 47.26
C GLU A 8 11.04 29.30 46.27
N SER A 9 12.11 28.49 46.39
CA SER A 9 12.36 27.35 45.53
C SER A 9 11.37 26.20 45.79
N LEU A 10 10.69 26.17 46.91
CA LEU A 10 9.69 25.16 47.25
C LEU A 10 8.27 25.48 46.71
N LYS A 11 8.07 26.66 46.13
CA LYS A 11 6.74 27.09 45.66
C LYS A 11 6.50 26.83 44.17
N SER A 12 7.51 26.49 43.42
CA SER A 12 7.40 26.17 42.01
C SER A 12 8.35 25.04 41.63
N TYR A 13 7.84 24.08 40.92
CA TYR A 13 8.59 22.96 40.33
C TYR A 13 8.52 23.03 38.84
N PRO A 14 9.65 23.19 38.11
CA PRO A 14 9.66 23.18 36.66
C PRO A 14 9.44 21.77 36.13
N VAL A 15 8.43 21.58 35.30
CA VAL A 15 8.23 20.36 34.51
C VAL A 15 8.84 20.56 33.14
N VAL A 16 9.94 19.87 32.88
CA VAL A 16 10.67 19.95 31.61
C VAL A 16 10.38 18.75 30.75
N ALA A 17 10.38 18.96 29.39
CA ALA A 17 10.27 17.87 28.47
C ALA A 17 11.49 16.93 28.61
N SER A 18 11.22 15.62 28.60
CA SER A 18 12.27 14.59 28.67
C SER A 18 12.85 14.21 27.34
N LEU A 19 12.22 14.66 26.24
CA LEU A 19 12.65 14.40 24.87
C LEU A 19 12.28 15.59 23.96
N ASP A 20 12.99 15.71 22.86
CA ASP A 20 12.62 16.61 21.77
C ASP A 20 11.44 16.03 20.99
N GLY A 21 10.43 16.85 20.71
CA GLY A 21 9.23 16.34 20.03
C GLY A 21 8.12 17.37 19.92
N VAL A 22 6.94 16.89 19.61
CA VAL A 22 5.72 17.68 19.49
C VAL A 22 4.80 17.39 20.66
N VAL A 23 4.19 18.42 21.22
CA VAL A 23 3.15 18.27 22.24
C VAL A 23 1.89 17.74 21.56
N ALA A 24 1.63 16.45 21.72
CA ALA A 24 0.45 15.78 21.18
C ALA A 24 -0.81 16.05 21.99
N GLN A 25 -0.65 16.19 23.32
CA GLN A 25 -1.75 16.47 24.23
C GLN A 25 -1.28 17.38 25.36
N ARG A 26 -2.11 18.34 25.70
CA ARG A 26 -1.97 19.18 26.87
C ARG A 26 -3.25 19.06 27.73
N SER A 27 -3.09 18.58 28.96
CA SER A 27 -4.18 18.43 29.94
C SER A 27 -4.02 19.35 31.16
N ALA A 28 -3.02 20.22 31.13
CA ALA A 28 -2.73 21.16 32.23
C ALA A 28 -3.44 22.50 31.98
N ASN A 29 -4.22 22.96 32.96
CA ASN A 29 -4.80 24.29 32.99
C ASN A 29 -4.32 25.06 34.22
N VAL A 30 -4.25 26.38 34.12
CA VAL A 30 -3.85 27.25 35.21
C VAL A 30 -4.89 27.17 36.34
N GLY A 31 -4.43 26.92 37.56
CA GLY A 31 -5.27 26.81 38.76
C GLY A 31 -5.82 25.41 39.04
N GLU A 32 -5.55 24.42 38.20
CA GLU A 32 -5.94 23.03 38.45
C GLU A 32 -4.91 22.30 39.33
N GLN A 33 -5.39 21.37 40.16
CA GLN A 33 -4.54 20.41 40.84
C GLN A 33 -4.18 19.27 39.88
N THR A 34 -2.92 18.88 39.92
CA THR A 34 -2.39 17.86 38.99
C THR A 34 -2.71 16.43 39.41
N ASP A 35 -2.81 16.15 40.71
CA ASP A 35 -3.19 14.86 41.32
C ASP A 35 -2.58 13.61 40.63
N GLY A 36 -1.35 13.72 40.16
CA GLY A 36 -0.69 12.65 39.42
C GLY A 36 -1.20 12.39 37.99
N ARG A 37 -2.06 13.26 37.43
CA ARG A 37 -2.54 13.17 36.07
C ARG A 37 -1.44 13.50 35.05
N THR A 38 -1.56 12.94 33.86
CA THR A 38 -0.73 13.31 32.70
C THR A 38 -1.00 14.77 32.34
N LEU A 39 0.02 15.62 32.39
CA LEU A 39 -0.08 17.04 32.05
C LEU A 39 0.15 17.30 30.57
N PHE A 40 1.15 16.63 30.01
CA PHE A 40 1.53 16.72 28.59
C PHE A 40 1.86 15.35 28.06
N VAL A 41 1.55 15.12 26.82
CA VAL A 41 2.05 14.00 26.02
C VAL A 41 2.92 14.58 24.93
N ILE A 42 4.19 14.20 24.91
CA ILE A 42 5.16 14.64 23.90
C ILE A 42 5.59 13.40 23.12
N GLY A 43 5.55 13.48 21.79
CA GLY A 43 5.95 12.40 20.91
C GLY A 43 6.97 12.86 19.87
N ASP A 44 7.90 11.97 19.55
CA ASP A 44 8.73 12.10 18.36
C ASP A 44 7.97 11.47 17.19
N TYR A 45 7.68 12.27 16.19
CA TYR A 45 6.98 11.87 14.96
C TYR A 45 7.89 11.92 13.73
N SER A 46 9.21 11.92 13.91
CA SER A 46 10.19 11.86 12.82
C SER A 46 10.14 10.55 12.05
N THR A 47 9.66 9.50 12.73
CA THR A 47 9.34 8.21 12.13
C THR A 47 7.96 7.74 12.57
N VAL A 48 7.29 6.96 11.74
CA VAL A 48 5.99 6.36 12.09
C VAL A 48 5.98 4.87 11.76
N TRP A 49 5.20 4.14 12.54
CA TRP A 49 4.92 2.75 12.29
C TRP A 49 3.66 2.63 11.45
N VAL A 50 3.76 1.85 10.38
CA VAL A 50 2.61 1.43 9.59
C VAL A 50 2.28 -0.01 9.95
N GLU A 51 1.03 -0.26 10.32
CA GLU A 51 0.52 -1.57 10.66
C GLU A 51 -0.37 -2.07 9.54
N LEU A 52 0.07 -3.15 8.89
CA LEU A 52 -0.64 -3.80 7.79
C LEU A 52 -1.37 -5.02 8.30
N ALA A 53 -2.67 -5.09 8.05
CA ALA A 53 -3.47 -6.27 8.36
C ALA A 53 -3.29 -7.31 7.24
N VAL A 54 -2.59 -8.39 7.54
CA VAL A 54 -2.35 -9.51 6.61
C VAL A 54 -3.36 -10.61 6.89
N PHE A 55 -4.12 -11.00 5.88
CA PHE A 55 -5.09 -12.08 5.98
C PHE A 55 -4.41 -13.45 5.95
N PRO A 56 -5.01 -14.50 6.56
CA PRO A 56 -4.42 -15.84 6.61
C PRO A 56 -4.05 -16.42 5.25
N ALA A 57 -4.85 -16.14 4.21
CA ALA A 57 -4.60 -16.59 2.84
C ALA A 57 -3.31 -16.01 2.21
N ASP A 58 -2.86 -14.85 2.70
CA ASP A 58 -1.69 -14.15 2.18
C ASP A 58 -0.47 -14.25 3.11
N LEU A 59 -0.65 -14.78 4.32
CA LEU A 59 0.41 -14.83 5.32
C LEU A 59 1.66 -15.60 4.86
N SER A 60 1.46 -16.65 4.06
CA SER A 60 2.57 -17.44 3.50
C SER A 60 3.38 -16.69 2.44
N LYS A 61 2.82 -15.61 1.88
CA LYS A 61 3.45 -14.79 0.83
C LYS A 61 4.18 -13.57 1.41
N VAL A 62 3.87 -13.19 2.66
CA VAL A 62 4.39 -11.97 3.30
C VAL A 62 5.57 -12.32 4.21
N HIS A 63 6.72 -11.65 4.01
CA HIS A 63 7.96 -11.93 4.75
C HIS A 63 8.65 -10.63 5.17
N VAL A 64 9.42 -10.70 6.25
CA VAL A 64 10.29 -9.61 6.68
C VAL A 64 11.31 -9.29 5.57
N GLY A 65 11.52 -8.00 5.33
CA GLY A 65 12.42 -7.48 4.31
C GLY A 65 11.75 -7.14 2.97
N GLN A 66 10.51 -7.59 2.74
CA GLN A 66 9.78 -7.26 1.52
C GLN A 66 9.54 -5.75 1.40
N PRO A 67 9.75 -5.18 0.20
CA PRO A 67 9.43 -3.79 -0.07
C PRO A 67 7.92 -3.57 -0.06
N VAL A 68 7.52 -2.39 0.42
CA VAL A 68 6.12 -1.97 0.50
C VAL A 68 6.02 -0.55 -0.01
N ARG A 69 5.06 -0.29 -0.88
CA ARG A 69 4.59 1.04 -1.24
C ARG A 69 3.38 1.37 -0.39
N ILE A 70 3.37 2.55 0.19
CA ILE A 70 2.33 2.99 1.10
C ILE A 70 1.81 4.33 0.60
N GLU A 71 0.52 4.52 0.65
CA GLU A 71 -0.13 5.77 0.29
C GLU A 71 -1.27 6.12 1.25
N THR A 72 -1.49 7.41 1.42
CA THR A 72 -2.67 7.91 2.12
C THR A 72 -3.92 7.57 1.32
N ARG A 73 -5.09 7.51 1.98
CA ARG A 73 -6.35 7.14 1.34
C ARG A 73 -6.73 8.01 0.15
N ASP A 74 -6.31 9.27 0.15
CA ASP A 74 -6.51 10.25 -0.93
C ASP A 74 -5.37 10.26 -1.95
N ALA A 75 -4.41 9.34 -1.81
CA ALA A 75 -3.20 9.21 -2.64
C ALA A 75 -2.34 10.50 -2.73
N THR A 76 -2.49 11.44 -1.79
CA THR A 76 -1.72 12.70 -1.80
C THR A 76 -0.31 12.52 -1.28
N VAL A 77 -0.10 11.56 -0.36
CA VAL A 77 1.23 11.22 0.20
C VAL A 77 1.54 9.77 -0.12
N THR A 78 2.71 9.54 -0.70
CA THR A 78 3.22 8.20 -0.98
C THR A 78 4.57 7.99 -0.31
N GLY A 79 4.81 6.77 0.17
CA GLY A 79 6.07 6.37 0.80
C GLY A 79 6.47 4.97 0.41
N LYS A 80 7.74 4.66 0.63
CA LYS A 80 8.28 3.32 0.43
C LYS A 80 8.95 2.88 1.72
N GLY A 81 8.73 1.63 2.09
CA GLY A 81 9.33 1.03 3.26
C GLY A 81 9.61 -0.45 3.04
N LYS A 82 10.02 -1.12 4.11
CA LYS A 82 10.17 -2.58 4.13
C LYS A 82 9.47 -3.13 5.35
N ILE A 83 8.94 -4.33 5.24
CA ILE A 83 8.40 -5.06 6.39
C ILE A 83 9.56 -5.37 7.34
N ILE A 84 9.49 -4.87 8.56
CA ILE A 84 10.52 -5.07 9.58
C ILE A 84 10.16 -6.14 10.61
N ALA A 85 8.85 -6.40 10.75
CA ALA A 85 8.37 -7.43 11.66
C ALA A 85 6.99 -7.95 11.22
N ILE A 86 6.73 -9.21 11.53
CA ILE A 86 5.40 -9.82 11.48
C ILE A 86 5.13 -10.28 12.91
N LEU A 87 4.06 -9.76 13.52
CA LEU A 87 3.74 -10.04 14.90
C LEU A 87 3.22 -11.47 15.05
N PRO A 88 3.70 -12.25 16.06
CA PRO A 88 3.31 -13.65 16.21
C PRO A 88 1.87 -13.83 16.72
N VAL A 89 1.20 -12.73 17.09
CA VAL A 89 -0.15 -12.75 17.63
C VAL A 89 -1.08 -12.05 16.66
N GLY A 90 -2.06 -12.77 16.16
CA GLY A 90 -3.10 -12.22 15.29
C GLY A 90 -4.20 -11.52 16.09
N SER A 91 -4.94 -10.65 15.43
CA SER A 91 -6.17 -10.07 15.96
C SER A 91 -7.29 -11.10 15.93
N SER A 92 -7.82 -11.44 17.09
CA SER A 92 -8.97 -12.35 17.19
C SER A 92 -10.25 -11.79 16.57
N THR A 93 -10.36 -10.46 16.51
CA THR A 93 -11.53 -9.76 15.96
C THR A 93 -11.59 -9.86 14.44
N ASN A 94 -10.44 -9.69 13.77
CA ASN A 94 -10.36 -9.62 12.30
C ASN A 94 -9.69 -10.86 11.70
N GLN A 95 -9.19 -11.77 12.52
CA GLN A 95 -8.41 -12.95 12.11
C GLN A 95 -7.21 -12.59 11.20
N THR A 96 -6.60 -11.43 11.44
CA THR A 96 -5.45 -10.95 10.68
C THR A 96 -4.19 -10.95 11.52
N THR A 97 -3.04 -11.11 10.88
CA THR A 97 -1.72 -10.92 11.47
C THR A 97 -1.22 -9.53 11.12
N THR A 98 -0.55 -8.86 12.05
CA THR A 98 -0.02 -7.52 11.80
C THR A 98 1.41 -7.60 11.28
N ALA A 99 1.66 -7.06 10.09
CA ALA A 99 3.00 -6.76 9.61
C ALA A 99 3.31 -5.28 9.85
N ARG A 100 4.55 -4.97 10.28
CA ARG A 100 4.99 -3.61 10.59
C ARG A 100 6.01 -3.12 9.59
N VAL A 101 5.82 -1.88 9.17
CA VAL A 101 6.75 -1.12 8.34
C VAL A 101 7.13 0.15 9.09
N LEU A 102 8.40 0.52 9.08
CA LEU A 102 8.86 1.80 9.59
C LEU A 102 8.99 2.78 8.42
N LEU A 103 8.40 3.96 8.55
CA LEU A 103 8.51 5.05 7.59
C LEU A 103 9.21 6.26 8.22
N ASP A 104 10.12 6.85 7.47
CA ASP A 104 10.64 8.18 7.77
C ASP A 104 9.56 9.23 7.53
N ASN A 105 9.46 10.18 8.45
CA ASN A 105 8.42 11.22 8.44
C ASN A 105 8.99 12.62 8.74
N PRO A 106 10.02 13.07 7.99
CA PRO A 106 10.69 14.34 8.25
C PRO A 106 9.73 15.53 8.12
N ASP A 107 8.83 15.47 7.15
CA ASP A 107 7.86 16.54 6.87
C ASP A 107 6.56 16.38 7.66
N ARG A 108 6.45 15.36 8.53
CA ARG A 108 5.28 15.05 9.37
C ARG A 108 3.98 14.89 8.56
N GLN A 109 4.07 14.42 7.33
CA GLN A 109 2.91 14.18 6.46
C GLN A 109 2.15 12.91 6.83
N TRP A 110 2.86 11.93 7.43
CA TRP A 110 2.26 10.72 7.97
C TRP A 110 1.72 10.98 9.37
N ILE A 111 0.40 11.01 9.50
CA ILE A 111 -0.28 11.30 10.77
C ILE A 111 -0.70 9.98 11.42
N PRO A 112 -0.21 9.66 12.63
CA PRO A 112 -0.62 8.46 13.35
C PRO A 112 -2.14 8.40 13.56
N GLY A 113 -2.71 7.20 13.40
CA GLY A 113 -4.15 6.97 13.51
C GLY A 113 -4.93 7.13 12.20
N HIS A 114 -4.30 7.56 11.11
CA HIS A 114 -4.94 7.60 9.80
C HIS A 114 -4.87 6.25 9.08
N PHE A 115 -5.90 5.96 8.29
CA PHE A 115 -5.89 4.80 7.40
C PHE A 115 -5.02 5.06 6.18
N ILE A 116 -4.36 4.00 5.76
CA ILE A 116 -3.49 3.97 4.58
C ILE A 116 -3.83 2.79 3.69
N THR A 117 -3.39 2.85 2.44
CA THR A 117 -3.34 1.72 1.53
C THR A 117 -1.88 1.30 1.34
N ALA A 118 -1.63 0.00 1.29
CA ALA A 118 -0.29 -0.52 1.09
C ALA A 118 -0.26 -1.64 0.07
N GLU A 119 0.73 -1.59 -0.81
CA GLU A 119 1.05 -2.62 -1.79
C GLU A 119 2.35 -3.33 -1.36
N VAL A 120 2.27 -4.62 -1.06
CA VAL A 120 3.42 -5.45 -0.72
C VAL A 120 3.94 -6.12 -1.98
N PHE A 121 5.19 -5.87 -2.33
CA PHE A 121 5.83 -6.52 -3.48
C PHE A 121 6.25 -7.93 -3.10
N LEU A 122 5.55 -8.94 -3.63
CA LEU A 122 5.78 -10.34 -3.28
C LEU A 122 7.03 -10.90 -3.96
N SER A 123 7.25 -10.51 -5.23
CA SER A 123 8.45 -10.91 -5.98
C SER A 123 8.66 -9.94 -7.15
N GLU A 124 9.91 -9.73 -7.51
CA GLU A 124 10.26 -9.14 -8.81
C GLU A 124 10.67 -10.26 -9.74
N ALA A 125 10.15 -10.23 -10.95
CA ALA A 125 10.55 -11.16 -11.98
C ALA A 125 10.74 -10.42 -13.31
N VAL A 126 11.84 -10.68 -13.97
CA VAL A 126 12.05 -10.23 -15.34
C VAL A 126 11.32 -11.20 -16.25
N VAL A 127 10.38 -10.69 -17.03
CA VAL A 127 9.60 -11.47 -17.99
C VAL A 127 9.85 -10.93 -19.40
N ALA A 128 9.74 -11.80 -20.39
CA ALA A 128 10.06 -11.43 -21.78
C ALA A 128 9.00 -10.53 -22.39
N THR A 129 7.73 -10.78 -22.08
CA THR A 129 6.60 -10.06 -22.66
C THR A 129 5.53 -9.82 -21.61
N VAL A 130 5.04 -8.58 -21.52
CA VAL A 130 3.92 -8.19 -20.65
C VAL A 130 2.88 -7.43 -21.47
N ILE A 131 1.62 -7.61 -21.11
CA ILE A 131 0.48 -6.87 -21.66
C ILE A 131 -0.37 -6.29 -20.53
N GLN A 132 -1.09 -5.22 -20.81
CA GLN A 132 -2.02 -4.64 -19.85
C GLN A 132 -3.25 -5.53 -19.70
N ASP A 133 -3.68 -5.81 -18.47
CA ASP A 133 -4.82 -6.69 -18.19
C ASP A 133 -6.10 -6.23 -18.91
N LYS A 134 -6.29 -4.91 -19.06
CA LYS A 134 -7.43 -4.35 -19.81
C LYS A 134 -7.44 -4.66 -21.31
N ALA A 135 -6.31 -5.09 -21.88
CA ALA A 135 -6.23 -5.50 -23.28
C ALA A 135 -6.75 -6.93 -23.50
N ILE A 136 -6.75 -7.73 -22.45
CA ILE A 136 -7.14 -9.14 -22.50
C ILE A 136 -8.66 -9.23 -22.61
N GLN A 137 -9.11 -10.02 -23.60
CA GLN A 137 -10.52 -10.38 -23.76
C GLN A 137 -10.65 -11.90 -23.66
N ILE A 138 -11.83 -12.36 -23.30
CA ILE A 138 -12.16 -13.79 -23.31
C ILE A 138 -13.11 -14.05 -24.46
N ILE A 139 -12.73 -14.89 -25.41
CA ILE A 139 -13.53 -15.34 -26.54
C ILE A 139 -13.50 -16.86 -26.52
N GLU A 140 -14.65 -17.52 -26.54
CA GLU A 140 -14.79 -18.99 -26.51
C GLU A 140 -13.98 -19.66 -25.38
N ASP A 141 -13.98 -19.05 -24.17
CA ASP A 141 -13.22 -19.47 -23.00
C ASP A 141 -11.68 -19.34 -23.10
N GLU A 142 -11.16 -18.76 -24.18
CA GLU A 142 -9.75 -18.48 -24.38
C GLU A 142 -9.40 -17.01 -24.11
N SER A 143 -8.23 -16.76 -23.51
CA SER A 143 -7.69 -15.42 -23.38
C SER A 143 -7.08 -14.95 -24.70
N VAL A 144 -7.56 -13.82 -25.23
CA VAL A 144 -7.08 -13.28 -26.51
C VAL A 144 -6.66 -11.81 -26.36
N VAL A 145 -5.76 -11.38 -27.23
CA VAL A 145 -5.44 -9.97 -27.49
C VAL A 145 -5.67 -9.67 -28.96
N PHE A 146 -6.01 -8.42 -29.26
CA PHE A 146 -6.13 -8.01 -30.67
C PHE A 146 -4.79 -7.48 -31.17
N VAL A 147 -4.36 -7.98 -32.33
CA VAL A 147 -3.15 -7.55 -33.03
C VAL A 147 -3.53 -7.01 -34.41
N ALA A 148 -2.68 -6.18 -35.00
CA ALA A 148 -2.90 -5.72 -36.36
C ALA A 148 -2.65 -6.87 -37.35
N GLY A 149 -3.67 -7.18 -38.14
CA GLY A 149 -3.62 -8.12 -39.29
C GLY A 149 -3.70 -7.38 -40.62
N ASP A 150 -3.75 -8.13 -41.72
CA ASP A 150 -3.77 -7.57 -43.08
C ASP A 150 -5.09 -6.86 -43.42
N GLU A 151 -6.22 -7.29 -42.83
CA GLU A 151 -7.56 -6.75 -43.11
C GLU A 151 -8.15 -5.97 -41.88
N GLY A 152 -7.38 -5.76 -40.81
CA GLY A 152 -7.83 -5.07 -39.60
C GLY A 152 -7.20 -5.62 -38.36
N PHE A 153 -8.00 -5.70 -37.28
CA PHE A 153 -7.55 -6.26 -36.00
C PHE A 153 -8.06 -7.70 -35.86
N GLU A 154 -7.15 -8.61 -35.60
CA GLU A 154 -7.44 -10.03 -35.46
C GLU A 154 -7.27 -10.47 -33.98
N PRO A 155 -8.21 -11.30 -33.45
CA PRO A 155 -8.04 -11.91 -32.14
C PRO A 155 -6.94 -12.97 -32.20
N ARG A 156 -5.98 -12.87 -31.24
CA ARG A 156 -4.91 -13.84 -31.14
C ARG A 156 -4.93 -14.46 -29.75
N PRO A 157 -5.09 -15.80 -29.67
CA PRO A 157 -5.01 -16.51 -28.41
C PRO A 157 -3.64 -16.30 -27.72
N VAL A 158 -3.65 -16.11 -26.41
CA VAL A 158 -2.45 -15.94 -25.60
C VAL A 158 -2.51 -16.84 -24.36
N ILE A 159 -1.37 -17.42 -24.00
CA ILE A 159 -1.22 -18.12 -22.74
C ILE A 159 -0.61 -17.13 -21.74
N LEU A 160 -1.36 -16.87 -20.67
CA LEU A 160 -0.95 -15.93 -19.65
C LEU A 160 -0.17 -16.63 -18.53
N GLY A 161 0.78 -15.91 -17.97
CA GLY A 161 1.57 -16.35 -16.81
C GLY A 161 1.16 -15.60 -15.53
N ARG A 162 2.15 -15.00 -14.88
CA ARG A 162 1.94 -14.22 -13.65
C ARG A 162 1.29 -12.88 -13.95
N SER A 163 0.48 -12.38 -13.02
CA SER A 163 -0.12 -11.04 -13.09
C SER A 163 0.07 -10.31 -11.76
N ASP A 164 0.17 -8.98 -11.83
CA ASP A 164 0.14 -8.08 -10.68
C ASP A 164 -1.21 -7.35 -10.54
N GLY A 165 -2.19 -7.68 -11.39
CA GLY A 165 -3.50 -7.05 -11.44
C GLY A 165 -3.57 -5.78 -12.29
N GLN A 166 -2.47 -5.36 -12.93
CA GLN A 166 -2.41 -4.28 -13.91
C GLN A 166 -1.83 -4.78 -15.24
N VAL A 167 -0.83 -5.65 -15.15
CA VAL A 167 -0.19 -6.29 -16.30
C VAL A 167 -0.06 -7.79 -16.06
N SER A 168 -0.17 -8.54 -17.15
CA SER A 168 0.02 -9.99 -17.19
C SER A 168 1.18 -10.38 -18.08
N GLU A 169 1.96 -11.35 -17.61
CA GLU A 169 2.99 -12.03 -18.40
C GLU A 169 2.33 -12.81 -19.53
N VAL A 170 2.92 -12.76 -20.72
CA VAL A 170 2.54 -13.60 -21.86
C VAL A 170 3.60 -14.67 -22.03
N LEU A 171 3.20 -15.93 -21.88
CA LEU A 171 4.06 -17.09 -22.07
C LEU A 171 4.10 -17.50 -23.55
N GLU A 172 2.95 -17.46 -24.23
CA GLU A 172 2.79 -17.82 -25.64
C GLU A 172 1.75 -16.93 -26.33
N GLY A 173 1.84 -16.81 -27.66
CA GLY A 173 0.87 -16.11 -28.50
C GLY A 173 1.29 -14.70 -28.92
N LEU A 174 2.22 -14.04 -28.21
CA LEU A 174 2.70 -12.70 -28.57
C LEU A 174 4.22 -12.63 -28.47
N ARG A 175 4.86 -11.95 -29.43
CA ARG A 175 6.32 -11.76 -29.45
C ARG A 175 6.72 -10.47 -28.76
N ALA A 176 7.90 -10.43 -28.17
CA ALA A 176 8.44 -9.22 -27.59
C ALA A 176 8.57 -8.12 -28.66
N GLY A 177 8.00 -6.94 -28.37
CA GLY A 177 7.98 -5.79 -29.31
C GLY A 177 6.84 -5.83 -30.32
N GLU A 178 5.99 -6.85 -30.34
CA GLU A 178 4.81 -6.90 -31.20
C GLU A 178 3.73 -5.93 -30.68
N ALA A 179 3.10 -5.19 -31.61
CA ALA A 179 2.05 -4.25 -31.26
C ALA A 179 0.73 -4.96 -31.03
N TYR A 180 0.03 -4.59 -29.96
CA TYR A 180 -1.30 -5.08 -29.64
C TYR A 180 -2.22 -3.93 -29.23
N VAL A 181 -3.52 -4.14 -29.31
CA VAL A 181 -4.53 -3.15 -28.91
C VAL A 181 -4.63 -3.10 -27.39
N SER A 182 -4.17 -2.01 -26.78
CA SER A 182 -4.17 -1.83 -25.32
C SER A 182 -5.42 -1.14 -24.77
N THR A 183 -6.23 -0.49 -25.64
CA THR A 183 -7.46 0.21 -25.27
C THR A 183 -8.57 -0.10 -26.27
N ASN A 184 -9.83 -0.06 -25.78
CA ASN A 184 -11.02 -0.36 -26.60
C ASN A 184 -11.07 -1.80 -27.19
N SER A 185 -10.32 -2.73 -26.63
CA SER A 185 -10.34 -4.15 -27.03
C SER A 185 -11.74 -4.78 -26.90
N PHE A 186 -12.56 -4.31 -25.95
CA PHE A 186 -13.94 -4.74 -25.79
C PHE A 186 -14.82 -4.37 -27.01
N THR A 187 -14.58 -3.22 -27.63
CA THR A 187 -15.33 -2.81 -28.85
C THR A 187 -15.05 -3.78 -29.99
N LEU A 188 -13.78 -4.14 -30.19
CA LEU A 188 -13.39 -5.12 -31.21
C LEU A 188 -14.02 -6.50 -30.97
N LYS A 189 -14.03 -6.97 -29.71
CA LYS A 189 -14.74 -8.20 -29.35
C LYS A 189 -16.23 -8.14 -29.72
N SER A 190 -16.88 -6.98 -29.47
CA SER A 190 -18.31 -6.80 -29.75
C SER A 190 -18.62 -6.77 -31.23
N GLU A 191 -17.69 -6.31 -32.07
CA GLU A 191 -17.85 -6.29 -33.53
C GLU A 191 -17.68 -7.70 -34.11
N LEU A 192 -16.66 -8.45 -33.68
CA LEU A 192 -16.47 -9.86 -34.06
C LEU A 192 -17.73 -10.69 -33.77
N GLY A 193 -18.33 -10.59 -32.60
CA GLY A 193 -19.53 -11.33 -32.25
C GLY A 193 -20.79 -10.92 -33.04
N LYS A 194 -20.75 -9.82 -33.82
CA LYS A 194 -21.83 -9.46 -34.76
C LYS A 194 -21.62 -10.10 -36.13
N GLU A 195 -20.37 -10.18 -36.60
CA GLU A 195 -20.03 -10.80 -37.87
C GLU A 195 -20.35 -12.32 -37.86
N ASP A 196 -20.10 -12.99 -36.71
CA ASP A 196 -20.44 -14.42 -36.55
C ASP A 196 -21.96 -14.66 -36.62
N LEU A 197 -22.79 -13.71 -36.15
CA LEU A 197 -24.24 -13.80 -36.17
C LEU A 197 -24.84 -13.52 -37.60
N GLU A 198 -24.13 -12.79 -38.45
CA GLU A 198 -24.58 -12.48 -39.81
C GLU A 198 -24.21 -13.58 -40.85
N HIS A 199 -23.35 -14.53 -40.48
CA HIS A 199 -22.95 -15.64 -41.34
C HIS A 199 -23.73 -16.94 -41.11
N ASP A 200 -24.60 -16.98 -40.09
CA ASP A 200 -25.44 -18.14 -39.72
C ASP A 200 -26.89 -18.06 -40.25
N ASP A 201 -27.21 -17.08 -41.17
CA ASP A 201 -28.51 -16.94 -41.84
C ASP A 201 -28.48 -17.39 -43.30
#